data_b4e56743590e013eeadad31c2a284d9d
#
_entry.id   b4e56743590e013eeadad31c2a284d9d
#
_cell.length_a   1.000
_cell.length_b   1.000
_cell.length_c   1.000
_cell.angle_alpha   90.00
_cell.angle_beta   90.00
_cell.angle_gamma   90.00
#
_symmetry.space_group_name_H-M   'P 1'
#
loop_
_entity.id
_entity.type
_entity.pdbx_description
1 polymer ?
#
loop_
_entity_poly.entity_id
_entity_poly.type
_entity_poly.pdbx_seq_one_letter_code
_entity_poly.pdbx_strand_id
1 'polypeptide(L)'
;MCKIYEFDPVIYPTKVWITIKPGLNDLDEVMYAFDDDDETLDEFPKDTFDANTSIAETVIVQKKSTNEEGCLVAILRPKEMTPGVAGHEASHCTDWLCDTFGIYSHTFETGEARSYYLQWVEDSIWDVLHNPAKVQSHLIHNDK
;
A
#
# COMPACT_ATOMS: atom_id res chain seq x y z
N MET A 1 -2.56 -15.29 10.89
CA MET A 1 -2.48 -14.84 9.48
C MET A 1 -2.91 -13.38 9.42
N CYS A 2 -2.15 -12.55 8.74
CA CYS A 2 -2.52 -11.16 8.59
C CYS A 2 -3.57 -10.97 7.50
N LYS A 3 -4.38 -9.93 7.64
CA LYS A 3 -5.37 -9.56 6.62
C LYS A 3 -4.73 -8.56 5.67
N ILE A 4 -4.86 -8.80 4.37
CA ILE A 4 -4.39 -7.89 3.35
C ILE A 4 -5.61 -7.50 2.50
N TYR A 5 -5.84 -6.20 2.38
CA TYR A 5 -6.91 -5.63 1.56
C TYR A 5 -6.31 -5.15 0.25
N GLU A 6 -6.93 -5.53 -0.86
CA GLU A 6 -6.49 -5.16 -2.21
C GLU A 6 -7.46 -4.16 -2.83
N PHE A 7 -6.93 -3.04 -3.30
CA PHE A 7 -7.70 -1.98 -3.94
C PHE A 7 -7.19 -1.77 -5.37
N ASP A 8 -8.12 -1.80 -6.32
CA ASP A 8 -7.84 -1.64 -7.75
C ASP A 8 -8.28 -0.25 -8.20
N PRO A 9 -7.36 0.61 -8.66
CA PRO A 9 -7.73 1.92 -9.20
C PRO A 9 -8.44 1.83 -10.55
N VAL A 10 -8.45 0.67 -11.18
CA VAL A 10 -9.11 0.34 -12.45
C VAL A 10 -8.42 0.99 -13.66
N ILE A 11 -8.19 2.30 -13.62
CA ILE A 11 -7.62 3.06 -14.75
C ILE A 11 -6.10 2.97 -14.85
N TYR A 12 -5.44 2.42 -13.84
CA TYR A 12 -3.98 2.19 -13.85
C TYR A 12 -3.69 0.71 -13.62
N PRO A 13 -2.68 0.14 -14.31
CA PRO A 13 -2.36 -1.31 -14.17
C PRO A 13 -1.52 -1.58 -12.93
N THR A 14 -2.05 -1.28 -11.77
CA THR A 14 -1.40 -1.45 -10.48
C THR A 14 -2.46 -1.69 -9.41
N LYS A 15 -1.99 -2.04 -8.21
CA LYS A 15 -2.85 -2.21 -7.03
C LYS A 15 -2.29 -1.40 -5.86
N VAL A 16 -3.14 -1.16 -4.88
CA VAL A 16 -2.73 -0.73 -3.54
C VAL A 16 -3.18 -1.81 -2.56
N TRP A 17 -2.26 -2.28 -1.74
CA TRP A 17 -2.55 -3.23 -0.67
C TRP A 17 -2.38 -2.54 0.67
N ILE A 18 -3.29 -2.83 1.60
CA ILE A 18 -3.28 -2.26 2.95
C ILE A 18 -3.39 -3.41 3.94
N THR A 19 -2.52 -3.39 4.96
CA THR A 19 -2.52 -4.41 6.01
C THR A 19 -2.27 -3.77 7.36
N ILE A 20 -2.76 -4.40 8.43
CA ILE A 20 -2.60 -3.94 9.81
C ILE A 20 -1.76 -4.96 10.56
N LYS A 21 -0.68 -4.49 11.21
CA LYS A 21 0.25 -5.31 12.02
C LYS A 21 0.65 -6.59 11.29
N PRO A 22 1.22 -6.49 10.08
CA PRO A 22 1.55 -7.69 9.31
C PRO A 22 2.68 -8.48 9.95
N GLY A 23 2.58 -9.81 9.90
CA GLY A 23 3.73 -10.68 10.12
C GLY A 23 4.52 -10.78 8.83
N LEU A 24 5.85 -10.64 8.90
CA LEU A 24 6.69 -10.73 7.70
C LEU A 24 6.56 -12.09 7.01
N ASN A 25 6.47 -13.17 7.78
CA ASN A 25 6.33 -14.51 7.20
C ASN A 25 5.03 -14.65 6.40
N ASP A 26 3.94 -14.06 6.86
CA ASP A 26 2.66 -14.07 6.14
C ASP A 26 2.76 -13.27 4.84
N LEU A 27 3.43 -12.12 4.88
CA LEU A 27 3.65 -11.30 3.68
C LEU A 27 4.56 -12.00 2.67
N ASP A 28 5.59 -12.70 3.13
CA ASP A 28 6.52 -13.42 2.27
C ASP A 28 5.82 -14.51 1.44
N GLU A 29 4.72 -15.06 1.94
CA GLU A 29 3.94 -16.05 1.19
C GLU A 29 3.19 -15.44 0.00
N VAL A 30 2.89 -14.15 0.04
CA VAL A 30 1.99 -13.47 -0.91
C VAL A 30 2.72 -12.50 -1.82
N MET A 31 3.78 -11.85 -1.30
CA MET A 31 4.45 -10.72 -1.95
C MET A 31 5.94 -10.95 -2.08
N TYR A 32 6.50 -10.49 -3.21
CA TYR A 32 7.93 -10.23 -3.33
C TYR A 32 8.21 -8.82 -2.82
N ALA A 33 9.29 -8.66 -2.04
CA ALA A 33 9.87 -7.36 -1.77
C ALA A 33 10.82 -6.98 -2.91
N PHE A 34 11.33 -5.76 -2.90
CA PHE A 34 12.35 -5.29 -3.84
C PHE A 34 13.60 -4.86 -3.08
N ASP A 35 14.77 -5.11 -3.65
CA ASP A 35 16.03 -4.59 -3.15
C ASP A 35 16.33 -3.20 -3.75
N ASP A 36 17.50 -2.64 -3.40
CA ASP A 36 17.91 -1.31 -3.87
C ASP A 36 18.17 -1.24 -5.38
N ASP A 37 18.34 -2.39 -6.04
CA ASP A 37 18.55 -2.51 -7.48
C ASP A 37 17.25 -2.87 -8.23
N ASP A 38 16.09 -2.73 -7.59
CA ASP A 38 14.76 -3.07 -8.12
C ASP A 38 14.61 -4.55 -8.51
N GLU A 39 15.39 -5.43 -7.87
CA GLU A 39 15.27 -6.87 -8.04
C GLU A 39 14.34 -7.46 -6.97
N THR A 40 13.56 -8.46 -7.34
CA THR A 40 12.63 -9.11 -6.39
C THR A 40 13.37 -9.95 -5.35
N LEU A 41 12.88 -9.88 -4.11
CA LEU A 41 13.31 -10.71 -3.00
C LEU A 41 12.15 -11.60 -2.57
N ASP A 42 12.42 -12.90 -2.35
CA ASP A 42 11.41 -13.85 -1.86
C ASP A 42 10.96 -13.54 -0.43
N GLU A 43 11.81 -12.89 0.35
CA GLU A 43 11.55 -12.54 1.74
C GLU A 43 11.81 -11.06 1.97
N PHE A 44 10.95 -10.43 2.77
CA PHE A 44 11.18 -9.06 3.22
C PHE A 44 12.42 -9.00 4.12
N PRO A 45 13.24 -7.93 4.02
CA PRO A 45 14.29 -7.68 5.01
C PRO A 45 13.70 -7.67 6.42
N LYS A 46 14.42 -8.22 7.38
CA LYS A 46 13.91 -8.45 8.75
C LYS A 46 13.63 -7.18 9.53
N ASP A 47 14.22 -6.07 9.14
CA ASP A 47 13.99 -4.75 9.73
C ASP A 47 12.84 -3.98 9.07
N THR A 48 12.18 -4.57 8.08
CA THR A 48 10.99 -3.99 7.45
C THR A 48 9.83 -3.98 8.45
N PHE A 49 9.06 -2.89 8.45
CA PHE A 49 7.86 -2.72 9.27
C PHE A 49 8.13 -2.77 10.78
N ASP A 50 9.08 -1.94 11.24
CA ASP A 50 9.39 -1.83 12.65
C ASP A 50 8.41 -0.86 13.34
N ALA A 51 7.51 -1.41 14.18
CA ALA A 51 6.54 -0.64 14.94
C ALA A 51 7.16 0.25 16.02
N ASN A 52 8.43 0.04 16.37
CA ASN A 52 9.13 0.91 17.34
C ASN A 52 9.58 2.22 16.70
N THR A 53 9.71 2.27 15.37
CA THR A 53 10.20 3.45 14.65
C THR A 53 9.14 4.14 13.79
N SER A 54 8.06 3.44 13.44
CA SER A 54 7.06 3.96 12.50
C SER A 54 5.64 3.61 12.93
N ILE A 55 4.72 4.54 12.71
CA ILE A 55 3.26 4.32 12.88
C ILE A 55 2.73 3.53 11.69
N ALA A 56 3.19 3.86 10.50
CA ALA A 56 2.87 3.19 9.25
C ALA A 56 4.06 3.29 8.29
N GLU A 57 4.09 2.41 7.32
CA GLU A 57 5.18 2.39 6.33
C GLU A 57 4.63 1.92 4.99
N THR A 58 5.06 2.57 3.91
CA THR A 58 4.71 2.21 2.54
C THR A 58 5.93 1.66 1.82
N VAL A 59 5.79 0.49 1.21
CA VAL A 59 6.84 -0.13 0.39
C VAL A 59 6.26 -0.57 -0.94
N ILE A 60 7.10 -0.69 -1.96
CA ILE A 60 6.71 -1.23 -3.25
C ILE A 60 6.89 -2.75 -3.21
N VAL A 61 5.90 -3.46 -3.71
CA VAL A 61 5.87 -4.92 -3.71
C VAL A 61 5.36 -5.45 -5.05
N GLN A 62 5.57 -6.75 -5.26
CA GLN A 62 4.98 -7.47 -6.39
C GLN A 62 4.19 -8.66 -5.83
N LYS A 63 2.94 -8.80 -6.22
CA LYS A 63 2.11 -9.92 -5.80
C LYS A 63 2.58 -11.19 -6.51
N LYS A 64 2.88 -12.23 -5.75
CA LYS A 64 3.46 -13.48 -6.28
C LYS A 64 2.55 -14.19 -7.27
N SER A 65 1.24 -14.20 -7.01
CA SER A 65 0.28 -14.93 -7.83
C SER A 65 -0.01 -14.29 -9.19
N THR A 66 0.18 -12.98 -9.33
CA THR A 66 -0.19 -12.22 -10.54
C THR A 66 0.96 -11.46 -11.17
N ASN A 67 2.07 -11.29 -10.44
CA ASN A 67 3.20 -10.42 -10.80
C ASN A 67 2.83 -8.94 -10.91
N GLU A 68 1.70 -8.53 -10.37
CA GLU A 68 1.31 -7.11 -10.32
C GLU A 68 2.15 -6.36 -9.31
N GLU A 69 2.66 -5.21 -9.70
CA GLU A 69 3.40 -4.30 -8.82
C GLU A 69 2.48 -3.23 -8.26
N GLY A 70 2.78 -2.78 -7.07
CA GLY A 70 2.04 -1.70 -6.43
C GLY A 70 2.60 -1.37 -5.06
N CYS A 71 1.88 -0.51 -4.36
CA CYS A 71 2.25 -0.09 -3.02
C CYS A 71 1.57 -0.98 -1.98
N LEU A 72 2.34 -1.37 -0.97
CA LEU A 72 1.81 -1.99 0.25
C LEU A 72 1.94 -0.99 1.38
N VAL A 73 0.81 -0.60 1.96
CA VAL A 73 0.75 0.25 3.15
C VAL A 73 0.56 -0.65 4.37
N ALA A 74 1.55 -0.68 5.23
CA ALA A 74 1.48 -1.43 6.49
C ALA A 74 1.21 -0.46 7.65
N ILE A 75 0.11 -0.66 8.33
CA ILE A 75 -0.27 0.12 9.52
C ILE A 75 0.25 -0.63 10.73
N LEU A 76 1.28 -0.09 11.37
CA LEU A 76 2.01 -0.80 12.44
C LEU A 76 1.45 -0.48 13.82
N ARG A 77 1.00 0.77 14.03
CA ARG A 77 0.39 1.23 15.28
C ARG A 77 -0.97 1.86 15.01
N PRO A 78 -2.01 1.03 14.80
CA PRO A 78 -3.32 1.52 14.33
C PRO A 78 -3.98 2.52 15.29
N LYS A 79 -3.70 2.42 16.60
CA LYS A 79 -4.27 3.36 17.59
C LYS A 79 -3.67 4.77 17.50
N GLU A 80 -2.52 4.91 16.87
CA GLU A 80 -1.82 6.20 16.73
C GLU A 80 -2.01 6.81 15.33
N MET A 81 -2.78 6.15 14.46
CA MET A 81 -3.08 6.68 13.13
C MET A 81 -3.92 7.95 13.22
N THR A 82 -3.52 8.93 12.41
CA THR A 82 -4.24 10.19 12.23
C THR A 82 -4.54 10.38 10.74
N PRO A 83 -5.46 11.30 10.39
CA PRO A 83 -5.63 11.67 8.97
C PRO A 83 -4.33 12.11 8.31
N GLY A 84 -3.48 12.82 9.05
CA GLY A 84 -2.17 13.25 8.54
C GLY A 84 -1.24 12.10 8.23
N VAL A 85 -1.19 11.07 9.06
CA VAL A 85 -0.38 9.87 8.79
C VAL A 85 -0.95 9.12 7.57
N ALA A 86 -2.27 8.99 7.48
CA ALA A 86 -2.90 8.37 6.31
C ALA A 86 -2.57 9.12 5.02
N GLY A 87 -2.64 10.45 5.05
CA GLY A 87 -2.25 11.30 3.92
C GLY A 87 -0.78 11.19 3.55
N HIS A 88 0.11 11.06 4.55
CA HIS A 88 1.54 10.85 4.34
C HIS A 88 1.80 9.55 3.55
N GLU A 89 1.19 8.44 3.98
CA GLU A 89 1.33 7.15 3.29
C GLU A 89 0.67 7.19 1.89
N ALA A 90 -0.48 7.83 1.77
CA ALA A 90 -1.14 8.04 0.49
C ALA A 90 -0.27 8.85 -0.48
N SER A 91 0.48 9.84 0.02
CA SER A 91 1.44 10.60 -0.78
C SER A 91 2.53 9.72 -1.37
N HIS A 92 3.08 8.79 -0.60
CA HIS A 92 4.08 7.84 -1.11
C HIS A 92 3.52 6.98 -2.25
N CYS A 93 2.30 6.46 -2.09
CA CYS A 93 1.63 5.70 -3.14
C CYS A 93 1.43 6.54 -4.40
N THR A 94 1.01 7.79 -4.23
CA THR A 94 0.74 8.73 -5.33
C THR A 94 2.02 9.11 -6.07
N ASP A 95 3.09 9.39 -5.35
CA ASP A 95 4.38 9.71 -5.94
C ASP A 95 4.91 8.54 -6.77
N TRP A 96 4.81 7.32 -6.23
CA TRP A 96 5.22 6.12 -6.97
C TRP A 96 4.40 5.94 -8.24
N LEU A 97 3.08 6.12 -8.17
CA LEU A 97 2.20 6.03 -9.34
C LEU A 97 2.61 7.04 -10.42
N CYS A 98 2.79 8.29 -10.02
CA CYS A 98 3.14 9.36 -10.95
C CYS A 98 4.48 9.11 -11.62
N ASP A 99 5.48 8.71 -10.85
CA ASP A 99 6.81 8.39 -11.37
C ASP A 99 6.78 7.18 -12.32
N THR A 100 6.04 6.14 -11.95
CA THR A 100 6.00 4.88 -12.70
C THR A 100 5.26 5.04 -14.03
N PHE A 101 4.16 5.79 -14.05
CA PHE A 101 3.30 5.92 -15.23
C PHE A 101 3.45 7.26 -15.94
N GLY A 102 4.44 8.07 -15.55
CA GLY A 102 4.74 9.33 -16.25
C GLY A 102 3.64 10.38 -16.11
N ILE A 103 2.95 10.40 -14.98
CA ILE A 103 1.91 11.40 -14.71
C ILE A 103 2.57 12.62 -14.12
N TYR A 104 2.72 13.65 -14.94
CA TYR A 104 3.35 14.90 -14.50
C TYR A 104 2.28 15.97 -14.31
N SER A 105 2.20 16.47 -13.09
CA SER A 105 1.25 17.50 -12.70
C SER A 105 2.01 18.53 -11.88
N HIS A 106 2.33 19.66 -12.50
CA HIS A 106 3.20 20.66 -11.88
C HIS A 106 2.47 21.95 -11.54
N THR A 107 1.17 22.05 -11.85
CA THR A 107 0.37 23.23 -11.58
C THR A 107 -0.88 22.88 -10.79
N PHE A 108 -1.45 23.89 -10.15
CA PHE A 108 -2.72 23.76 -9.44
C PHE A 108 -3.84 23.26 -10.38
N GLU A 109 -3.91 23.79 -11.60
CA GLU A 109 -4.96 23.45 -12.56
C GLU A 109 -4.83 22.02 -13.14
N THR A 110 -3.61 21.45 -13.17
CA THR A 110 -3.36 20.14 -13.80
C THR A 110 -3.22 19.02 -12.77
N GLY A 111 -3.39 19.32 -11.48
CA GLY A 111 -3.17 18.40 -10.38
C GLY A 111 -4.32 17.45 -10.05
N GLU A 112 -5.44 17.48 -10.79
CA GLU A 112 -6.65 16.74 -10.42
C GLU A 112 -6.43 15.21 -10.38
N ALA A 113 -5.77 14.63 -11.38
CA ALA A 113 -5.55 13.18 -11.44
C ALA A 113 -4.75 12.70 -10.22
N ARG A 114 -3.71 13.44 -9.86
CA ARG A 114 -2.89 13.16 -8.68
C ARG A 114 -3.69 13.30 -7.39
N SER A 115 -4.45 14.37 -7.27
CA SER A 115 -5.23 14.68 -6.06
C SER A 115 -6.34 13.65 -5.83
N TYR A 116 -7.05 13.23 -6.88
CA TYR A 116 -8.08 12.18 -6.77
C TYR A 116 -7.49 10.84 -6.38
N TYR A 117 -6.33 10.48 -6.93
CA TYR A 117 -5.68 9.22 -6.55
C TYR A 117 -5.24 9.24 -5.09
N LEU A 118 -4.64 10.35 -4.64
CA LEU A 118 -4.23 10.52 -3.25
C LEU A 118 -5.43 10.39 -2.31
N GLN A 119 -6.53 11.07 -2.62
CA GLN A 119 -7.76 11.01 -1.85
C GLN A 119 -8.31 9.58 -1.78
N TRP A 120 -8.31 8.88 -2.90
CA TRP A 120 -8.79 7.50 -2.98
C TRP A 120 -7.95 6.56 -2.10
N VAL A 121 -6.63 6.70 -2.12
CA VAL A 121 -5.75 5.90 -1.25
C VAL A 121 -5.98 6.24 0.22
N GLU A 122 -6.06 7.52 0.55
CA GLU A 122 -6.29 7.97 1.93
C GLU A 122 -7.62 7.44 2.47
N ASP A 123 -8.69 7.54 1.67
CA ASP A 123 -10.01 7.02 2.04
C ASP A 123 -9.97 5.50 2.22
N SER A 124 -9.23 4.79 1.38
CA SER A 124 -9.07 3.34 1.49
C SER A 124 -8.36 2.94 2.79
N ILE A 125 -7.30 3.66 3.16
CA ILE A 125 -6.59 3.47 4.43
C ILE A 125 -7.55 3.70 5.60
N TRP A 126 -8.32 4.77 5.55
CA TRP A 126 -9.25 5.14 6.61
C TRP A 126 -10.37 4.11 6.76
N ASP A 127 -10.90 3.60 5.65
CA ASP A 127 -11.92 2.56 5.67
C ASP A 127 -11.41 1.24 6.25
N VAL A 128 -10.19 0.84 5.92
CA VAL A 128 -9.58 -0.36 6.52
C VAL A 128 -9.47 -0.22 8.03
N LEU A 129 -9.12 0.97 8.51
CA LEU A 129 -8.97 1.24 9.94
C LEU A 129 -10.29 1.32 10.69
N HIS A 130 -11.28 2.01 10.14
CA HIS A 130 -12.48 2.41 10.88
C HIS A 130 -13.76 1.78 10.36
N ASN A 131 -13.77 1.27 9.14
CA ASN A 131 -14.95 0.69 8.50
C ASN A 131 -14.63 -0.66 7.85
N PRO A 132 -14.00 -1.62 8.58
CA PRO A 132 -13.54 -2.87 7.96
C PRO A 132 -14.66 -3.69 7.32
N ALA A 133 -15.89 -3.60 7.82
CA ALA A 133 -17.03 -4.28 7.22
C ALA A 133 -17.33 -3.77 5.80
N LYS A 134 -17.13 -2.46 5.55
CA LYS A 134 -17.33 -1.85 4.24
C LYS A 134 -16.37 -2.37 3.19
N VAL A 135 -15.17 -2.74 3.59
CA VAL A 135 -14.09 -3.18 2.68
C VAL A 135 -13.80 -4.69 2.76
N GLN A 136 -14.69 -5.45 3.38
CA GLN A 136 -14.51 -6.90 3.54
C GLN A 136 -14.32 -7.63 2.21
N SER A 137 -15.00 -7.19 1.14
CA SER A 137 -14.87 -7.79 -0.19
C SER A 137 -13.49 -7.58 -0.83
N HIS A 138 -12.69 -6.65 -0.29
CA HIS A 138 -11.34 -6.36 -0.76
C HIS A 138 -10.27 -7.29 -0.15
N LEU A 139 -10.63 -8.10 0.83
CA LEU A 139 -9.68 -9.05 1.42
C LEU A 139 -9.20 -10.04 0.36
N ILE A 140 -7.89 -10.15 0.23
CA ILE A 140 -7.32 -11.21 -0.58
C ILE A 140 -7.20 -12.46 0.28
N HIS A 141 -7.74 -13.55 -0.24
CA HIS A 141 -7.67 -14.84 0.43
C HIS A 141 -6.36 -15.51 0.08
N ASN A 142 -5.65 -15.92 1.11
CA ASN A 142 -4.50 -16.75 0.95
C ASN A 142 -5.02 -18.18 0.77
N ASP A 143 -5.46 -18.49 -0.44
CA ASP A 143 -5.91 -19.83 -0.78
C ASP A 143 -4.70 -20.75 -0.81
N LYS A 144 -4.57 -21.51 0.22
CA LYS A 144 -3.62 -22.62 0.25
C LYS A 144 -4.25 -23.88 -0.29
#